data_a1cc398bb9fe1b7c98504aa59df7064d
#
_entry.id   a1cc398bb9fe1b7c98504aa59df7064d
#
_cell.length_a   1.000
_cell.length_b   1.000
_cell.length_c   1.000
_cell.angle_alpha   90.00
_cell.angle_beta   90.00
_cell.angle_gamma   90.00
#
_symmetry.space_group_name_H-M   'P 1'
#
loop_
_entity.id
_entity.type
_entity.pdbx_description
1 polymer ?
#
loop_
_entity_poly.entity_id
_entity_poly.type
_entity_poly.pdbx_seq_one_letter_code
_entity_poly.pdbx_strand_id
1 'polypeptide(L)'
;MSKALREYIDASYIAEKRKNPHIRFQVYGTVITGGLLKKYSHTCCIYCDKDSVYYNAVGDTNNISSNIEKLYIRRSIFSKKIIRLKIKANKLHQLTIFKYDSFSTDTVGSQPQHCQELIDVLEKLCAANKGKIRNKIKSL
;
A
#
# COMPACT_ATOMS: atom_id res chain seq x y z
N MET A 1 -12.86 11.01 -5.81
CA MET A 1 -12.29 10.05 -6.78
C MET A 1 -13.16 10.03 -8.02
N SER A 2 -12.55 10.01 -9.20
CA SER A 2 -13.30 9.93 -10.45
C SER A 2 -13.94 8.55 -10.63
N LYS A 3 -15.05 8.52 -11.37
CA LYS A 3 -15.72 7.26 -11.71
C LYS A 3 -14.79 6.30 -12.48
N ALA A 4 -14.02 6.83 -13.43
CA ALA A 4 -13.08 6.05 -14.22
C ALA A 4 -11.99 5.42 -13.37
N LEU A 5 -11.44 6.14 -12.40
CA LEU A 5 -10.44 5.62 -11.48
C LEU A 5 -11.02 4.51 -10.58
N ARG A 6 -12.22 4.70 -10.09
CA ARG A 6 -12.92 3.68 -9.28
C ARG A 6 -13.15 2.40 -10.08
N GLU A 7 -13.63 2.52 -11.31
CA GLU A 7 -13.84 1.37 -12.20
C GLU A 7 -12.54 0.62 -12.48
N TYR A 8 -11.45 1.37 -12.69
CA TYR A 8 -10.12 0.79 -12.88
C TYR A 8 -9.66 0.00 -11.64
N ILE A 9 -9.80 0.58 -10.45
CA ILE A 9 -9.41 -0.06 -9.19
C ILE A 9 -10.23 -1.32 -8.95
N ASP A 10 -11.55 -1.27 -9.16
CA ASP A 10 -12.44 -2.41 -8.99
C ASP A 10 -12.12 -3.54 -9.97
N ALA A 11 -11.88 -3.21 -11.23
CA ALA A 11 -11.51 -4.17 -12.25
C ALA A 11 -10.15 -4.83 -11.95
N SER A 12 -9.19 -4.04 -11.47
CA SER A 12 -7.87 -4.55 -11.08
C SER A 12 -7.98 -5.54 -9.93
N TYR A 13 -8.81 -5.26 -8.94
CA TYR A 13 -9.03 -6.17 -7.82
C TYR A 13 -9.62 -7.50 -8.27
N ILE A 14 -10.64 -7.46 -9.10
CA ILE A 14 -11.29 -8.66 -9.63
C ILE A 14 -10.29 -9.51 -10.43
N ALA A 15 -9.50 -8.87 -11.28
CA ALA A 15 -8.49 -9.55 -12.09
C ALA A 15 -7.40 -10.21 -11.23
N GLU A 16 -6.88 -9.49 -10.23
CA GLU A 16 -5.84 -10.03 -9.35
C GLU A 16 -6.37 -11.15 -8.46
N LYS A 17 -7.60 -11.04 -8.00
CA LYS A 17 -8.23 -12.09 -7.18
C LYS A 17 -8.49 -13.38 -7.97
N ARG A 18 -8.72 -13.28 -9.27
CA ARG A 18 -8.81 -14.46 -10.14
C ARG A 18 -7.47 -15.20 -10.27
N LYS A 19 -6.37 -14.44 -10.32
CA LYS A 19 -5.02 -15.02 -10.36
C LYS A 19 -4.61 -15.61 -9.02
N ASN A 20 -4.99 -14.95 -7.92
CA ASN A 20 -4.69 -15.37 -6.55
C ASN A 20 -5.96 -15.30 -5.70
N PRO A 21 -6.72 -16.42 -5.58
CA PRO A 21 -7.95 -16.45 -4.78
C PRO A 21 -7.74 -16.18 -3.29
N HIS A 22 -6.50 -16.23 -2.79
CA HIS A 22 -6.17 -15.99 -1.38
C HIS A 22 -6.10 -14.50 -1.04
N ILE A 23 -6.18 -13.60 -2.02
CA ILE A 23 -6.26 -12.15 -1.76
C ILE A 23 -7.52 -11.88 -0.95
N ARG A 24 -7.35 -11.21 0.18
CA ARG A 24 -8.42 -10.89 1.12
C ARG A 24 -9.00 -9.51 0.92
N PHE A 25 -8.14 -8.54 0.58
CA PHE A 25 -8.56 -7.16 0.38
C PHE A 25 -7.56 -6.40 -0.47
N GLN A 26 -7.97 -5.21 -0.89
CA GLN A 26 -7.08 -4.25 -1.55
C GLN A 26 -7.08 -2.91 -0.82
N VAL A 27 -5.97 -2.21 -0.97
CA VAL A 27 -5.83 -0.80 -0.58
C VAL A 27 -5.18 -0.11 -1.77
N TYR A 28 -5.59 1.11 -2.09
CA TYR A 28 -4.96 1.84 -3.18
C TYR A 28 -4.24 3.09 -2.68
N GLY A 29 -3.27 3.53 -3.44
CA GLY A 29 -2.46 4.69 -3.10
C GLY A 29 -1.65 5.16 -4.28
N THR A 30 -0.49 5.73 -4.00
CA THR A 30 0.43 6.24 -5.01
C THR A 30 1.80 5.60 -4.82
N VAL A 31 2.35 5.07 -5.90
CA VAL A 31 3.75 4.66 -5.94
C VAL A 31 4.57 5.73 -6.64
N ILE A 32 5.72 6.06 -6.08
CA ILE A 32 6.67 7.00 -6.69
C ILE A 32 7.84 6.20 -7.24
N THR A 33 8.10 6.37 -8.52
CA THR A 33 9.22 5.74 -9.22
C THR A 33 10.13 6.80 -9.83
N GLY A 34 11.35 6.43 -10.18
CA GLY A 34 12.31 7.30 -10.86
C GLY A 34 13.59 7.53 -10.09
N GLY A 35 14.48 8.35 -10.66
CA GLY A 35 15.80 8.68 -10.09
C GLY A 35 15.81 9.99 -9.31
N LEU A 36 17.04 10.48 -9.03
CA LEU A 36 17.26 11.71 -8.29
C LEU A 36 16.72 12.96 -8.97
N LEU A 37 16.72 12.99 -10.31
CA LEU A 37 16.36 14.15 -11.09
C LEU A 37 14.91 14.15 -11.58
N LYS A 38 14.27 12.99 -11.67
CA LYS A 38 12.92 12.87 -12.20
C LYS A 38 12.15 11.79 -11.46
N LYS A 39 11.01 12.16 -10.87
CA LYS A 39 10.12 11.27 -10.14
C LYS A 39 8.77 11.20 -10.84
N TYR A 40 8.21 10.01 -10.90
CA TYR A 40 6.90 9.76 -11.46
C TYR A 40 5.98 9.22 -10.39
N SER A 41 4.74 9.70 -10.36
CA SER A 41 3.70 9.21 -9.46
C SER A 41 2.67 8.41 -10.27
N HIS A 42 2.33 7.22 -9.75
CA HIS A 42 1.34 6.35 -10.38
C HIS A 42 0.33 5.89 -9.36
N THR A 43 -0.93 5.72 -9.78
CA THR A 43 -1.91 5.04 -8.95
C THR A 43 -1.49 3.59 -8.77
N CYS A 44 -1.55 3.12 -7.54
CA CYS A 44 -1.09 1.82 -7.13
C CYS A 44 -2.18 1.11 -6.33
N CYS A 45 -2.47 -0.12 -6.69
CA CYS A 45 -3.31 -1.01 -5.89
C CYS A 45 -2.42 -1.99 -5.12
N ILE A 46 -2.72 -2.16 -3.85
CA ILE A 46 -2.00 -3.08 -2.98
C ILE A 46 -2.95 -4.19 -2.59
N TYR A 47 -2.50 -5.41 -2.76
CA TYR A 47 -3.29 -6.60 -2.44
C TYR A 47 -2.63 -7.35 -1.30
N CYS A 48 -3.44 -7.77 -0.35
CA CYS A 48 -2.96 -8.52 0.80
C CYS A 48 -3.63 -9.88 0.82
N ASP A 49 -2.83 -10.93 0.88
CA ASP A 49 -3.28 -12.22 1.32
C ASP A 49 -2.83 -12.43 2.78
N LYS A 50 -2.97 -13.64 3.32
CA LYS A 50 -2.67 -13.91 4.72
C LYS A 50 -1.23 -13.55 5.14
N ASP A 51 -0.25 -13.82 4.28
CA ASP A 51 1.17 -13.74 4.61
C ASP A 51 1.98 -12.92 3.61
N SER A 52 1.35 -12.36 2.59
CA SER A 52 2.06 -11.69 1.50
C SER A 52 1.37 -10.39 1.10
N VAL A 53 2.16 -9.47 0.62
CA VAL A 53 1.70 -8.18 0.10
C VAL A 53 2.21 -8.01 -1.32
N TYR A 54 1.29 -7.70 -2.23
CA TYR A 54 1.58 -7.46 -3.63
C TYR A 54 1.11 -6.06 -3.99
N TYR A 55 1.78 -5.41 -4.91
CA TYR A 55 1.27 -4.16 -5.46
C TYR A 55 1.30 -4.20 -6.98
N ASN A 56 0.33 -3.52 -7.59
CA ASN A 56 0.23 -3.35 -9.02
C ASN A 56 0.34 -1.87 -9.35
N ALA A 57 1.35 -1.51 -10.14
CA ALA A 57 1.55 -0.18 -10.64
C ALA A 57 1.87 -0.27 -12.12
N VAL A 58 1.12 0.48 -12.95
CA VAL A 58 1.33 0.52 -14.42
C VAL A 58 1.27 -0.88 -15.04
N GLY A 59 0.35 -1.72 -14.54
CA GLY A 59 0.11 -3.05 -15.12
C GLY A 59 0.99 -4.18 -14.60
N ASP A 60 2.06 -3.86 -13.86
CA ASP A 60 2.97 -4.86 -13.31
C ASP A 60 2.62 -5.22 -11.87
N THR A 61 2.58 -6.52 -11.58
CA THR A 61 2.36 -7.00 -10.21
C THR A 61 3.69 -7.39 -9.58
N ASN A 62 3.97 -6.83 -8.41
CA ASN A 62 5.21 -7.05 -7.68
C ASN A 62 4.92 -7.56 -6.27
N ASN A 63 5.63 -8.62 -5.87
CA ASN A 63 5.60 -9.12 -4.50
C ASN A 63 6.67 -8.40 -3.68
N ILE A 64 6.25 -7.70 -2.63
CA ILE A 64 7.16 -6.96 -1.76
C ILE A 64 7.45 -7.68 -0.44
N SER A 65 6.85 -8.83 -0.21
CA SER A 65 6.90 -9.52 1.09
C SER A 65 8.32 -9.88 1.55
N SER A 66 9.20 -10.24 0.61
CA SER A 66 10.59 -10.63 0.92
C SER A 66 11.59 -9.48 0.86
N ASN A 67 11.16 -8.29 0.47
CA ASN A 67 12.06 -7.17 0.14
C ASN A 67 11.82 -5.92 0.99
N ILE A 68 10.98 -5.98 2.02
CA ILE A 68 10.68 -4.80 2.84
C ILE A 68 11.88 -4.45 3.71
N GLU A 69 12.49 -3.31 3.44
CA GLU A 69 13.65 -2.80 4.18
C GLU A 69 13.28 -1.76 5.22
N LYS A 70 12.30 -0.92 4.89
CA LYS A 70 11.87 0.18 5.76
C LYS A 70 10.36 0.35 5.71
N LEU A 71 9.78 0.58 6.87
CA LEU A 71 8.37 0.88 7.03
C LEU A 71 8.24 2.13 7.89
N TYR A 72 7.58 3.16 7.35
CA TYR A 72 7.32 4.40 8.05
C TYR A 72 5.81 4.62 8.11
N ILE A 73 5.29 4.73 9.33
CA ILE A 73 3.87 4.92 9.58
C ILE A 73 3.70 6.26 10.29
N ARG A 74 2.80 7.10 9.78
CA ARG A 74 2.46 8.37 10.40
C ARG A 74 0.99 8.38 10.76
N ARG A 75 0.70 8.68 12.03
CA ARG A 75 -0.65 8.72 12.57
C ARG A 75 -1.01 10.13 13.02
N SER A 76 -2.31 10.46 12.98
CA SER A 76 -2.83 11.68 13.59
C SER A 76 -2.86 11.53 15.12
N ILE A 77 -2.51 12.59 15.85
CA ILE A 77 -2.60 12.62 17.31
C ILE A 77 -4.03 12.42 17.80
N PHE A 78 -4.97 13.08 17.16
CA PHE A 78 -6.35 13.15 17.66
C PHE A 78 -7.16 11.89 17.38
N SER A 79 -6.98 11.29 16.22
CA SER A 79 -7.80 10.14 15.80
C SER A 79 -7.04 8.83 15.75
N LYS A 80 -5.72 8.86 15.96
CA LYS A 80 -4.80 7.72 15.73
C LYS A 80 -4.92 7.14 14.31
N LYS A 81 -5.61 7.86 13.45
CA LYS A 81 -5.81 7.48 12.06
C LYS A 81 -4.50 7.56 11.31
N ILE A 82 -4.25 6.59 10.45
CA ILE A 82 -3.06 6.60 9.63
C ILE A 82 -3.23 7.67 8.56
N ILE A 83 -2.28 8.60 8.51
CA ILE A 83 -2.29 9.68 7.54
C ILE A 83 -1.23 9.52 6.45
N ARG A 84 -0.21 8.69 6.71
CA ARG A 84 0.82 8.39 5.72
C ARG A 84 1.47 7.04 6.01
N LEU A 85 1.66 6.27 4.98
CA LEU A 85 2.41 5.02 5.01
C LEU A 85 3.48 5.11 3.92
N LYS A 86 4.74 4.85 4.29
CA LYS A 86 5.85 4.77 3.34
C LYS A 86 6.51 3.41 3.47
N ILE A 87 6.72 2.77 2.33
CA ILE A 87 7.36 1.47 2.27
C ILE A 87 8.56 1.57 1.33
N LYS A 88 9.72 1.14 1.78
CA LYS A 88 10.86 0.89 0.93
C LYS A 88 11.08 -0.61 0.85
N ALA A 89 10.81 -1.17 -0.32
CA ALA A 89 10.82 -2.61 -0.51
C ALA A 89 11.71 -3.08 -1.65
N ASN A 90 11.95 -2.25 -2.67
CA ASN A 90 12.64 -2.67 -3.88
C ASN A 90 13.59 -1.57 -4.34
N LYS A 91 14.76 -1.97 -4.85
CA LYS A 91 15.76 -1.03 -5.41
C LYS A 91 15.22 -0.20 -6.58
N LEU A 92 14.25 -0.72 -7.33
CA LEU A 92 13.65 -0.04 -8.48
C LEU A 92 12.58 0.98 -8.06
N HIS A 93 11.95 0.78 -6.92
CA HIS A 93 10.93 1.68 -6.39
C HIS A 93 11.41 2.20 -5.04
N GLN A 94 12.00 3.40 -5.03
CA GLN A 94 12.63 3.96 -3.84
C GLN A 94 11.66 4.17 -2.68
N LEU A 95 10.39 4.46 -2.98
CA LEU A 95 9.42 4.75 -1.95
C LEU A 95 8.00 4.58 -2.47
N THR A 96 7.23 3.78 -1.78
CA THR A 96 5.79 3.67 -1.98
C THR A 96 5.09 4.50 -0.91
N ILE A 97 4.36 5.52 -1.33
CA ILE A 97 3.67 6.43 -0.43
C ILE A 97 2.16 6.22 -0.59
N PHE A 98 1.51 5.90 0.50
CA PHE A 98 0.06 5.79 0.54
C PHE A 98 -0.49 6.94 1.36
N LYS A 99 -1.41 7.71 0.76
CA LYS A 99 -2.15 8.75 1.46
C LYS A 99 -3.51 8.21 1.84
N TYR A 100 -3.74 8.10 3.11
CA TYR A 100 -4.98 7.54 3.64
C TYR A 100 -6.18 8.47 3.58
N ASP A 101 -5.94 9.78 3.47
CA ASP A 101 -7.02 10.77 3.38
C ASP A 101 -7.93 10.60 2.17
N SER A 102 -7.43 9.92 1.15
CA SER A 102 -8.16 9.65 -0.08
C SER A 102 -8.75 8.25 -0.17
N PHE A 103 -8.64 7.45 0.90
CA PHE A 103 -9.23 6.11 0.88
C PHE A 103 -10.73 6.19 0.87
N SER A 104 -11.29 5.89 -0.29
CA SER A 104 -12.70 5.67 -0.43
C SER A 104 -13.01 4.23 -0.05
N THR A 105 -14.01 4.06 0.81
CA THR A 105 -14.57 2.74 1.11
C THR A 105 -15.51 2.25 0.01
N ASP A 106 -15.61 3.03 -1.08
CA ASP A 106 -16.54 2.75 -2.18
C ASP A 106 -15.94 1.80 -3.24
N THR A 107 -14.69 1.39 -3.08
CA THR A 107 -14.06 0.43 -4.00
C THR A 107 -14.26 -1.00 -3.54
N VAL A 108 -14.37 -1.92 -4.48
CA VAL A 108 -14.53 -3.34 -4.19
C VAL A 108 -13.30 -3.85 -3.43
N GLY A 109 -13.54 -4.60 -2.37
CA GLY A 109 -12.48 -5.20 -1.54
C GLY A 109 -11.78 -4.24 -0.59
N SER A 110 -12.25 -2.99 -0.47
CA SER A 110 -11.66 -1.99 0.41
C SER A 110 -12.63 -1.58 1.51
N GLN A 111 -12.16 -1.65 2.75
CA GLN A 111 -12.90 -1.22 3.95
C GLN A 111 -11.92 -0.54 4.93
N PRO A 112 -12.40 0.32 5.84
CA PRO A 112 -11.53 1.07 6.76
C PRO A 112 -10.60 0.19 7.60
N GLN A 113 -11.08 -0.95 8.08
CA GLN A 113 -10.28 -1.88 8.88
C GLN A 113 -9.13 -2.52 8.12
N HIS A 114 -9.20 -2.59 6.80
CA HIS A 114 -8.16 -3.19 5.97
C HIS A 114 -6.85 -2.40 6.03
N CYS A 115 -6.91 -1.11 6.30
CA CYS A 115 -5.71 -0.29 6.48
C CYS A 115 -4.88 -0.76 7.67
N GLN A 116 -5.52 -1.07 8.80
CA GLN A 116 -4.82 -1.58 9.96
C GLN A 116 -4.32 -3.02 9.73
N GLU A 117 -5.11 -3.85 9.07
CA GLU A 117 -4.69 -5.21 8.71
C GLU A 117 -3.46 -5.20 7.81
N LEU A 118 -3.42 -4.31 6.82
CA LEU A 118 -2.26 -4.15 5.95
C LEU A 118 -1.01 -3.77 6.75
N ILE A 119 -1.14 -2.84 7.68
CA ILE A 119 -0.01 -2.43 8.53
C ILE A 119 0.48 -3.57 9.39
N ASP A 120 -0.41 -4.34 9.98
CA ASP A 120 -0.02 -5.49 10.80
C ASP A 120 0.78 -6.51 9.99
N VAL A 121 0.37 -6.81 8.78
CA VAL A 121 1.11 -7.69 7.87
C VAL A 121 2.46 -7.09 7.49
N LEU A 122 2.50 -5.80 7.16
CA LEU A 122 3.73 -5.12 6.78
C LEU A 122 4.75 -5.06 7.92
N GLU A 123 4.30 -4.82 9.15
CA GLU A 123 5.17 -4.82 10.33
C GLU A 123 5.79 -6.21 10.55
N LYS A 124 5.00 -7.25 10.44
CA LYS A 124 5.47 -8.64 10.52
C LYS A 124 6.53 -8.94 9.45
N LEU A 125 6.25 -8.59 8.21
CA LEU A 125 7.17 -8.83 7.10
C LEU A 125 8.46 -8.04 7.24
N CYS A 126 8.36 -6.77 7.65
CA CYS A 126 9.52 -5.91 7.87
C CYS A 126 10.42 -6.48 8.99
N ALA A 127 9.82 -6.91 10.10
CA ALA A 127 10.56 -7.54 11.20
C ALA A 127 11.23 -8.84 10.75
N ALA A 128 10.53 -9.68 9.98
CA ALA A 128 11.08 -10.92 9.45
C ALA A 128 12.28 -10.68 8.52
N ASN A 129 12.29 -9.57 7.79
CA ASN A 129 13.38 -9.17 6.91
C ASN A 129 14.47 -8.34 7.63
N LYS A 130 14.38 -8.18 8.94
CA LYS A 130 15.27 -7.33 9.74
C LYS A 130 15.28 -5.88 9.27
N GLY A 131 14.17 -5.41 8.76
CA GLY A 131 13.99 -4.05 8.30
C GLY A 131 13.74 -3.06 9.43
N LYS A 132 13.75 -1.77 9.10
CA LYS A 132 13.52 -0.68 10.04
C LYS A 132 12.07 -0.25 10.03
N ILE A 133 11.46 -0.17 11.22
CA ILE A 133 10.08 0.30 11.40
C ILE A 133 10.12 1.63 12.16
N ARG A 134 9.42 2.62 11.62
CA ARG A 134 9.27 3.93 12.25
C ARG A 134 7.79 4.28 12.32
N ASN A 135 7.27 4.36 13.53
CA ASN A 135 5.88 4.71 13.80
C ASN A 135 5.84 6.04 14.54
N LYS A 136 5.37 7.10 13.86
CA LYS A 136 5.32 8.46 14.42
C LYS A 136 3.90 8.98 14.52
N ILE A 137 3.63 9.72 15.57
CA ILE A 137 2.41 10.50 15.73
C ILE A 137 2.72 11.93 15.32
N LYS A 138 1.92 12.47 14.38
CA LYS A 138 2.07 13.85 13.94
C LYS A 138 1.33 14.78 14.91
N SER A 139 2.07 15.70 15.54
CA SER A 139 1.46 16.86 16.16
C SER A 139 1.01 17.81 15.05
N LEU A 140 -0.21 18.22 15.13
CA LEU A 140 -0.75 19.29 14.30
C LEU A 140 -0.40 20.64 14.89
#